data_bc235ef6d6874f1d0e4a2cca36cff515
#
_entry.id   bc235ef6d6874f1d0e4a2cca36cff515
#
_cell.length_a   1.000
_cell.length_b   1.000
_cell.length_c   1.000
_cell.angle_alpha   90.00
_cell.angle_beta   90.00
_cell.angle_gamma   90.00
#
_symmetry.space_group_name_H-M   'P 1'
#
loop_
_entity.id
_entity.type
_entity.pdbx_description
1 polymer ?
#
loop_
_entity_poly.entity_id
_entity_poly.type
_entity_poly.pdbx_seq_one_letter_code
_entity_poly.pdbx_strand_id
1 'polypeptide(L)'
;KQAKVVNLGMMYGMGVNKLADQLDVDVDTAKEITKQYHSRVPFVKELMSGVSRAVDQKDDGSIRSLKGRKCRFDMFEPLGYELKKALPKKEARAQYGDTTPLRRAYTYKALNRLIQASAADMTKQAMVDLYEAGERPLLQVHDELGCSVRDLEHAKKIREVMERAVGLEVPNKCDIDLGPSWGEAVEV
;
A
#
# COMPACT_ATOMS: atom_id res chain seq x y z
N LYS A 1 1.24 10.55 17.03
CA LYS A 1 2.28 9.73 16.35
C LYS A 1 2.05 8.24 16.57
N GLN A 2 1.88 7.75 17.80
CA GLN A 2 1.64 6.33 18.14
C GLN A 2 0.39 5.74 17.45
N ALA A 3 -0.74 6.44 17.44
CA ALA A 3 -1.98 5.99 16.80
C ALA A 3 -1.79 5.73 15.29
N LYS A 4 -0.99 6.56 14.59
CA LYS A 4 -0.64 6.36 13.18
C LYS A 4 0.17 5.07 13.00
N VAL A 5 1.14 4.81 13.88
CA VAL A 5 1.97 3.58 13.88
C VAL A 5 1.10 2.34 14.06
N VAL A 6 0.20 2.35 15.05
CA VAL A 6 -0.72 1.22 15.29
C VAL A 6 -1.63 0.99 14.09
N ASN A 7 -2.31 2.03 13.61
CA ASN A 7 -3.28 1.89 12.53
C ASN A 7 -2.62 1.37 11.24
N LEU A 8 -1.53 2.01 10.80
CA LEU A 8 -0.79 1.56 9.61
C LEU A 8 -0.15 0.19 9.80
N GLY A 9 0.41 -0.07 10.98
CA GLY A 9 0.98 -1.36 11.32
C GLY A 9 -0.03 -2.50 11.22
N MET A 10 -1.20 -2.32 11.82
CA MET A 10 -2.27 -3.32 11.77
C MET A 10 -2.80 -3.52 10.33
N MET A 11 -3.05 -2.42 9.60
CA MET A 11 -3.49 -2.48 8.20
C MET A 11 -2.49 -3.21 7.28
N TYR A 12 -1.20 -3.14 7.60
CA TYR A 12 -0.13 -3.76 6.80
C TYR A 12 0.34 -5.11 7.33
N GLY A 13 -0.37 -5.67 8.33
CA GLY A 13 -0.08 -6.99 8.88
C GLY A 13 1.22 -7.04 9.68
N MET A 14 1.54 -5.98 10.41
CA MET A 14 2.68 -5.93 11.31
C MET A 14 2.53 -6.96 12.44
N GLY A 15 3.57 -7.75 12.67
CA GLY A 15 3.60 -8.70 13.79
C GLY A 15 3.79 -7.98 15.15
N VAL A 16 3.35 -8.64 16.21
CA VAL A 16 3.36 -8.08 17.59
C VAL A 16 4.76 -7.64 18.04
N ASN A 17 5.79 -8.43 17.77
CA ASN A 17 7.17 -8.07 18.16
C ASN A 17 7.62 -6.75 17.49
N LYS A 18 7.36 -6.61 16.19
CA LYS A 18 7.69 -5.36 15.49
C LYS A 18 6.87 -4.17 15.97
N LEU A 19 5.62 -4.40 16.40
CA LEU A 19 4.80 -3.36 17.02
C LEU A 19 5.38 -2.93 18.36
N ALA A 20 5.80 -3.90 19.19
CA ALA A 20 6.46 -3.64 20.46
C ALA A 20 7.71 -2.75 20.29
N ASP A 21 8.58 -3.12 19.34
CA ASP A 21 9.79 -2.35 19.01
C ASP A 21 9.46 -0.92 18.54
N GLN A 22 8.44 -0.75 17.70
CA GLN A 22 8.08 0.57 17.17
C GLN A 22 7.40 1.50 18.17
N LEU A 23 6.72 0.94 19.16
CA LEU A 23 6.03 1.70 20.22
C LEU A 23 6.90 1.86 21.48
N ASP A 24 8.05 1.17 21.52
CA ASP A 24 8.93 1.10 22.69
C ASP A 24 8.19 0.58 23.94
N VAL A 25 7.51 -0.56 23.77
CA VAL A 25 6.74 -1.25 24.81
C VAL A 25 7.11 -2.74 24.85
N ASP A 26 6.77 -3.41 25.95
CA ASP A 26 6.92 -4.86 26.03
C ASP A 26 5.94 -5.61 25.11
N VAL A 27 6.25 -6.88 24.84
CA VAL A 27 5.47 -7.72 23.91
C VAL A 27 4.05 -7.97 24.40
N ASP A 28 3.83 -8.02 25.71
CA ASP A 28 2.50 -8.30 26.27
C ASP A 28 1.60 -7.07 26.16
N THR A 29 2.14 -5.88 26.38
CA THR A 29 1.48 -4.60 26.06
C THR A 29 1.13 -4.50 24.58
N ALA A 30 2.04 -4.87 23.68
CA ALA A 30 1.78 -4.85 22.25
C ALA A 30 0.70 -5.87 21.83
N LYS A 31 0.61 -7.04 22.48
CA LYS A 31 -0.48 -8.01 22.28
C LYS A 31 -1.84 -7.43 22.69
N GLU A 32 -1.89 -6.77 23.83
CA GLU A 32 -3.13 -6.16 24.33
C GLU A 32 -3.59 -5.02 23.39
N ILE A 33 -2.67 -4.16 22.92
CA ILE A 33 -2.96 -3.11 21.92
C ILE A 33 -3.52 -3.76 20.64
N THR A 34 -2.90 -4.83 20.15
CA THR A 34 -3.36 -5.56 18.96
C THR A 34 -4.77 -6.13 19.15
N LYS A 35 -5.04 -6.73 20.30
CA LYS A 35 -6.34 -7.30 20.66
C LYS A 35 -7.42 -6.20 20.73
N GLN A 36 -7.13 -5.09 21.39
CA GLN A 36 -8.04 -3.94 21.47
C GLN A 36 -8.30 -3.32 20.09
N TYR A 37 -7.28 -3.18 19.26
CA TYR A 37 -7.44 -2.69 17.90
C TYR A 37 -8.40 -3.58 17.09
N HIS A 38 -8.18 -4.89 17.07
CA HIS A 38 -9.04 -5.80 16.32
C HIS A 38 -10.46 -5.92 16.88
N SER A 39 -10.65 -5.68 18.18
CA SER A 39 -11.98 -5.63 18.79
C SER A 39 -12.76 -4.37 18.36
N ARG A 40 -12.07 -3.23 18.21
CA ARG A 40 -12.68 -1.95 17.81
C ARG A 40 -12.81 -1.80 16.30
N VAL A 41 -11.94 -2.46 15.52
CA VAL A 41 -11.87 -2.35 14.06
C VAL A 41 -11.85 -3.75 13.42
N PRO A 42 -12.90 -4.58 13.64
CA PRO A 42 -12.90 -5.99 13.23
C PRO A 42 -12.82 -6.18 11.73
N PHE A 43 -13.36 -5.25 10.93
CA PHE A 43 -13.36 -5.32 9.48
C PHE A 43 -11.94 -5.39 8.86
N VAL A 44 -10.92 -4.85 9.53
CA VAL A 44 -9.54 -4.89 9.02
C VAL A 44 -9.05 -6.32 8.90
N LYS A 45 -9.29 -7.15 9.93
CA LYS A 45 -8.91 -8.56 9.94
C LYS A 45 -9.69 -9.36 8.87
N GLU A 46 -10.97 -9.08 8.72
CA GLU A 46 -11.83 -9.70 7.70
C GLU A 46 -11.37 -9.33 6.28
N LEU A 47 -11.05 -8.05 6.06
CA LEU A 47 -10.54 -7.55 4.79
C LEU A 47 -9.21 -8.20 4.42
N MET A 48 -8.25 -8.25 5.37
CA MET A 48 -6.96 -8.92 5.17
C MET A 48 -7.14 -10.39 4.77
N SER A 49 -7.98 -11.13 5.51
CA SER A 49 -8.25 -12.53 5.25
C SER A 49 -8.99 -12.73 3.92
N GLY A 50 -9.93 -11.85 3.60
CA GLY A 50 -10.69 -11.87 2.35
C GLY A 50 -9.80 -11.66 1.13
N VAL A 51 -8.94 -10.64 1.17
CA VAL A 51 -8.01 -10.34 0.06
C VAL A 51 -6.97 -11.45 -0.10
N SER A 52 -6.43 -11.99 0.99
CA SER A 52 -5.50 -13.13 0.93
C SER A 52 -6.15 -14.36 0.29
N ARG A 53 -7.34 -14.74 0.73
CA ARG A 53 -8.11 -15.86 0.13
C ARG A 53 -8.42 -15.62 -1.35
N ALA A 54 -8.78 -14.40 -1.73
CA ALA A 54 -9.05 -14.07 -3.12
C ALA A 54 -7.82 -14.25 -4.03
N VAL A 55 -6.62 -14.02 -3.52
CA VAL A 55 -5.36 -14.33 -4.23
C VAL A 55 -5.17 -15.85 -4.37
N ASP A 56 -5.38 -16.59 -3.29
CA ASP A 56 -5.14 -18.05 -3.26
C ASP A 56 -6.14 -18.81 -4.16
N GLN A 57 -7.39 -18.32 -4.26
CA GLN A 57 -8.45 -18.95 -5.05
C GLN A 57 -8.33 -18.68 -6.56
N LYS A 58 -7.56 -17.68 -6.98
CA LYS A 58 -7.35 -17.39 -8.40
C LYS A 58 -6.19 -18.19 -8.97
N ASP A 59 -6.37 -18.77 -10.14
CA ASP A 59 -5.32 -19.53 -10.83
C ASP A 59 -4.07 -18.72 -11.08
N ASP A 60 -4.23 -17.44 -11.48
CA ASP A 60 -3.12 -16.53 -11.73
C ASP A 60 -2.56 -15.85 -10.46
N GLY A 61 -3.17 -16.12 -9.29
CA GLY A 61 -2.73 -15.57 -8.01
C GLY A 61 -2.60 -14.06 -8.00
N SER A 62 -3.56 -13.34 -8.59
CA SER A 62 -3.48 -11.90 -8.72
C SER A 62 -4.63 -11.16 -8.04
N ILE A 63 -4.33 -9.94 -7.64
CA ILE A 63 -5.32 -8.91 -7.30
C ILE A 63 -5.17 -7.73 -8.27
N ARG A 64 -6.20 -6.89 -8.34
CA ARG A 64 -6.17 -5.69 -9.17
C ARG A 64 -6.27 -4.45 -8.30
N SER A 65 -5.43 -3.47 -8.61
CA SER A 65 -5.51 -2.13 -8.03
C SER A 65 -6.77 -1.40 -8.51
N LEU A 66 -7.00 -0.20 -7.98
CA LEU A 66 -8.16 0.65 -8.28
C LEU A 66 -8.36 0.90 -9.79
N LYS A 67 -7.27 1.07 -10.54
CA LYS A 67 -7.29 1.27 -12.00
C LYS A 67 -7.06 -0.05 -12.79
N GLY A 68 -7.25 -1.20 -12.16
CA GLY A 68 -7.21 -2.51 -12.82
C GLY A 68 -5.82 -3.10 -13.02
N ARG A 69 -4.75 -2.48 -12.51
CA ARG A 69 -3.38 -2.99 -12.61
C ARG A 69 -3.21 -4.27 -11.81
N LYS A 70 -2.64 -5.30 -12.41
CA LYS A 70 -2.40 -6.59 -11.77
C LYS A 70 -1.21 -6.55 -10.81
N CYS A 71 -1.44 -7.01 -9.58
CA CYS A 71 -0.41 -7.36 -8.60
C CYS A 71 -0.40 -8.89 -8.46
N ARG A 72 0.70 -9.54 -8.83
CA ARG A 72 0.83 -11.00 -8.84
C ARG A 72 1.53 -11.53 -7.60
N PHE A 73 1.14 -12.76 -7.20
CA PHE A 73 1.76 -13.55 -6.14
C PHE A 73 2.19 -14.89 -6.75
N ASP A 74 3.28 -14.89 -7.46
CA ASP A 74 3.80 -16.00 -8.27
C ASP A 74 4.96 -16.76 -7.63
N MET A 75 5.27 -16.44 -6.36
CA MET A 75 6.22 -17.18 -5.54
C MET A 75 5.52 -18.24 -4.72
N PHE A 76 6.17 -19.38 -4.54
CA PHE A 76 5.65 -20.56 -3.85
C PHE A 76 6.63 -21.09 -2.81
N GLU A 77 6.10 -21.64 -1.72
CA GLU A 77 6.84 -22.26 -0.64
C GLU A 77 6.14 -23.55 -0.20
N PRO A 78 6.86 -24.52 0.36
CA PRO A 78 6.25 -25.72 0.93
C PRO A 78 5.28 -25.40 2.07
N LEU A 79 4.20 -26.16 2.17
CA LEU A 79 3.36 -26.18 3.37
C LEU A 79 4.17 -26.72 4.54
N GLY A 80 4.24 -26.01 5.66
CA GLY A 80 4.95 -26.43 6.87
C GLY A 80 5.31 -25.25 7.77
N TYR A 81 5.86 -25.56 8.94
CA TYR A 81 6.28 -24.57 9.94
C TYR A 81 7.71 -24.03 9.74
N GLU A 82 8.52 -24.72 8.91
CA GLU A 82 9.87 -24.26 8.60
C GLU A 82 9.83 -23.14 7.56
N LEU A 83 10.52 -22.06 7.85
CA LEU A 83 10.73 -20.96 6.90
C LEU A 83 11.63 -21.44 5.76
N LYS A 84 11.04 -21.77 4.63
CA LYS A 84 11.75 -22.13 3.41
C LYS A 84 11.71 -20.97 2.42
N LYS A 85 12.72 -20.89 1.57
CA LYS A 85 12.82 -19.83 0.55
C LYS A 85 11.64 -19.94 -0.43
N ALA A 86 10.91 -18.85 -0.61
CA ALA A 86 9.89 -18.78 -1.63
C ALA A 86 10.52 -18.63 -3.03
N LEU A 87 10.07 -19.42 -3.99
CA LEU A 87 10.62 -19.52 -5.35
C LEU A 87 9.48 -19.47 -6.39
N PRO A 88 9.77 -19.10 -7.65
CA PRO A 88 8.85 -19.33 -8.76
C PRO A 88 8.38 -20.78 -8.81
N LYS A 89 7.15 -21.04 -9.22
CA LYS A 89 6.51 -22.38 -9.11
C LYS A 89 7.37 -23.50 -9.70
N LYS A 90 7.99 -23.28 -10.87
CA LYS A 90 8.85 -24.27 -11.53
C LYS A 90 10.10 -24.59 -10.69
N GLU A 91 10.76 -23.58 -10.16
CA GLU A 91 11.94 -23.73 -9.31
C GLU A 91 11.57 -24.36 -7.96
N ALA A 92 10.43 -23.97 -7.38
CA ALA A 92 9.93 -24.57 -6.14
C ALA A 92 9.67 -26.09 -6.31
N ARG A 93 9.11 -26.51 -7.45
CA ARG A 93 8.95 -27.92 -7.78
C ARG A 93 10.29 -28.65 -7.94
N ALA A 94 11.24 -28.05 -8.63
CA ALA A 94 12.58 -28.62 -8.80
C ALA A 94 13.32 -28.76 -7.47
N GLN A 95 13.18 -27.79 -6.57
CA GLN A 95 13.91 -27.78 -5.29
C GLN A 95 13.24 -28.62 -4.20
N TYR A 96 11.89 -28.60 -4.13
CA TYR A 96 11.15 -29.21 -3.02
C TYR A 96 10.46 -30.53 -3.41
N GLY A 97 10.48 -30.90 -4.68
CA GLY A 97 9.87 -32.12 -5.23
C GLY A 97 8.46 -31.89 -5.77
N ASP A 98 8.10 -32.65 -6.79
CA ASP A 98 6.83 -32.53 -7.50
C ASP A 98 5.60 -32.86 -6.65
N THR A 99 5.75 -33.78 -5.71
CA THR A 99 4.66 -34.24 -4.80
C THR A 99 4.51 -33.37 -3.57
N THR A 100 5.47 -32.48 -3.27
CA THR A 100 5.43 -31.61 -2.10
C THR A 100 4.27 -30.61 -2.21
N PRO A 101 3.35 -30.53 -1.22
CA PRO A 101 2.31 -29.52 -1.21
C PRO A 101 2.93 -28.12 -1.16
N LEU A 102 2.62 -27.28 -2.15
CA LEU A 102 3.08 -25.88 -2.24
C LEU A 102 1.90 -24.95 -2.01
N ARG A 103 2.18 -23.84 -1.30
CA ARG A 103 1.27 -22.70 -1.18
C ARG A 103 1.88 -21.44 -1.82
N ARG A 104 1.06 -20.48 -2.17
CA ARG A 104 1.55 -19.15 -2.57
C ARG A 104 2.19 -18.46 -1.38
N ALA A 105 3.37 -17.92 -1.60
CA ALA A 105 4.08 -17.15 -0.59
C ALA A 105 3.59 -15.69 -0.56
N TYR A 106 3.73 -15.05 0.61
CA TYR A 106 3.49 -13.62 0.82
C TYR A 106 2.05 -13.16 0.63
N THR A 107 1.04 -14.04 0.53
CA THR A 107 -0.36 -13.65 0.34
C THR A 107 -0.90 -12.80 1.50
N TYR A 108 -0.33 -12.92 2.69
CA TYR A 108 -0.63 -12.04 3.82
C TYR A 108 -0.31 -10.55 3.56
N LYS A 109 0.53 -10.24 2.55
CA LYS A 109 0.82 -8.87 2.11
C LYS A 109 -0.17 -8.36 1.06
N ALA A 110 -1.20 -9.14 0.71
CA ALA A 110 -2.08 -8.82 -0.41
C ALA A 110 -2.84 -7.51 -0.19
N LEU A 111 -3.37 -7.27 1.01
CA LEU A 111 -4.03 -6.00 1.32
C LEU A 111 -3.08 -4.80 1.21
N ASN A 112 -1.87 -4.92 1.76
CA ASN A 112 -0.85 -3.86 1.62
C ASN A 112 -0.55 -3.57 0.15
N ARG A 113 -0.31 -4.60 -0.67
CA ARG A 113 -0.07 -4.43 -2.11
C ARG A 113 -1.26 -3.80 -2.83
N LEU A 114 -2.49 -4.17 -2.47
CA LEU A 114 -3.69 -3.58 -3.03
C LEU A 114 -3.77 -2.07 -2.75
N ILE A 115 -3.58 -1.68 -1.50
CA ILE A 115 -3.63 -0.27 -1.06
C ILE A 115 -2.50 0.52 -1.74
N GLN A 116 -1.25 0.05 -1.66
CA GLN A 116 -0.10 0.76 -2.22
C GLN A 116 -0.17 0.88 -3.75
N ALA A 117 -0.61 -0.17 -4.44
CA ALA A 117 -0.79 -0.12 -5.89
C ALA A 117 -1.92 0.83 -6.29
N SER A 118 -3.00 0.90 -5.50
CA SER A 118 -4.11 1.82 -5.74
C SER A 118 -3.71 3.28 -5.47
N ALA A 119 -2.93 3.54 -4.41
CA ALA A 119 -2.37 4.87 -4.16
C ALA A 119 -1.45 5.32 -5.31
N ALA A 120 -0.58 4.43 -5.79
CA ALA A 120 0.24 4.72 -6.96
C ALA A 120 -0.57 4.95 -8.25
N ASP A 121 -1.74 4.33 -8.39
CA ASP A 121 -2.67 4.60 -9.49
C ASP A 121 -3.26 6.02 -9.41
N MET A 122 -3.55 6.50 -8.19
CA MET A 122 -4.07 7.87 -7.98
C MET A 122 -3.05 8.91 -8.45
N THR A 123 -1.81 8.81 -8.00
CA THR A 123 -0.73 9.74 -8.40
C THR A 123 -0.51 9.70 -9.91
N LYS A 124 -0.50 8.50 -10.51
CA LYS A 124 -0.32 8.37 -11.97
C LYS A 124 -1.50 8.93 -12.76
N GLN A 125 -2.72 8.76 -12.27
CA GLN A 125 -3.89 9.38 -12.91
C GLN A 125 -3.80 10.90 -12.80
N ALA A 126 -3.43 11.44 -11.63
CA ALA A 126 -3.22 12.86 -11.45
C ALA A 126 -2.20 13.45 -12.43
N MET A 127 -1.10 12.73 -12.69
CA MET A 127 -0.11 13.15 -13.70
C MET A 127 -0.70 13.21 -15.10
N VAL A 128 -1.55 12.25 -15.48
CA VAL A 128 -2.23 12.24 -16.79
C VAL A 128 -3.20 13.40 -16.89
N ASP A 129 -4.04 13.58 -15.87
CA ASP A 129 -5.08 14.62 -15.86
C ASP A 129 -4.45 16.04 -15.86
N LEU A 130 -3.33 16.23 -15.15
CA LEU A 130 -2.56 17.46 -15.20
C LEU A 130 -1.99 17.73 -16.60
N TYR A 131 -1.40 16.71 -17.22
CA TYR A 131 -0.87 16.84 -18.58
C TYR A 131 -1.97 17.21 -19.60
N GLU A 132 -3.14 16.58 -19.49
CA GLU A 132 -4.31 16.88 -20.33
C GLU A 132 -4.86 18.30 -20.06
N ALA A 133 -4.72 18.81 -18.84
CA ALA A 133 -5.05 20.18 -18.46
C ALA A 133 -4.01 21.22 -18.93
N GLY A 134 -2.92 20.79 -19.59
CA GLY A 134 -1.83 21.67 -20.04
C GLY A 134 -0.76 21.93 -19.00
N GLU A 135 -0.84 21.30 -17.85
CA GLU A 135 0.15 21.38 -16.79
C GLU A 135 1.24 20.30 -16.96
N ARG A 136 2.46 20.61 -16.51
CA ARG A 136 3.59 19.66 -16.64
C ARG A 136 4.19 19.37 -15.28
N PRO A 137 3.87 18.23 -14.65
CA PRO A 137 4.65 17.75 -13.51
C PRO A 137 6.11 17.53 -13.91
N LEU A 138 7.03 18.15 -13.17
CA LEU A 138 8.47 18.09 -13.44
C LEU A 138 9.14 16.97 -12.64
N LEU A 139 8.60 16.67 -11.46
CA LEU A 139 9.13 15.68 -10.54
C LEU A 139 8.00 14.91 -9.89
N GLN A 140 8.18 13.59 -9.71
CA GLN A 140 7.28 12.76 -8.93
C GLN A 140 8.09 12.01 -7.87
N VAL A 141 7.76 12.21 -6.60
CA VAL A 141 8.38 11.53 -5.46
C VAL A 141 7.26 10.91 -4.63
N HIS A 142 7.12 9.58 -4.70
CA HIS A 142 6.02 8.83 -4.06
C HIS A 142 4.64 9.37 -4.46
N ASP A 143 3.98 10.08 -3.56
CA ASP A 143 2.65 10.69 -3.70
C ASP A 143 2.70 12.22 -3.95
N GLU A 144 3.88 12.78 -4.02
CA GLU A 144 4.13 14.20 -4.31
C GLU A 144 4.34 14.44 -5.81
N LEU A 145 3.85 15.58 -6.30
CA LEU A 145 4.13 16.09 -7.65
C LEU A 145 4.72 17.50 -7.57
N GLY A 146 5.95 17.63 -8.04
CA GLY A 146 6.61 18.94 -8.18
C GLY A 146 6.24 19.58 -9.52
N CYS A 147 5.64 20.78 -9.46
CA CYS A 147 5.22 21.55 -10.62
C CYS A 147 5.79 22.97 -10.54
N SER A 148 6.10 23.57 -11.70
CA SER A 148 6.39 25.01 -11.75
C SER A 148 5.08 25.79 -11.81
N VAL A 149 4.89 26.73 -10.88
CA VAL A 149 3.66 27.53 -10.76
C VAL A 149 3.97 29.02 -10.81
N ARG A 150 2.98 29.82 -11.22
CA ARG A 150 3.12 31.27 -11.29
C ARG A 150 2.79 31.95 -9.96
N ASP A 151 1.81 31.40 -9.27
CA ASP A 151 1.27 31.96 -8.04
C ASP A 151 0.47 30.88 -7.26
N LEU A 152 -0.02 31.24 -6.09
CA LEU A 152 -0.82 30.34 -5.24
C LEU A 152 -2.13 29.90 -5.88
N GLU A 153 -2.78 30.78 -6.67
CA GLU A 153 -4.03 30.41 -7.34
C GLU A 153 -3.80 29.36 -8.44
N HIS A 154 -2.66 29.44 -9.11
CA HIS A 154 -2.25 28.39 -10.04
C HIS A 154 -1.97 27.05 -9.30
N ALA A 155 -1.28 27.09 -8.17
CA ALA A 155 -1.05 25.90 -7.34
C ALA A 155 -2.37 25.26 -6.85
N LYS A 156 -3.35 26.05 -6.45
CA LYS A 156 -4.70 25.58 -6.06
C LYS A 156 -5.42 24.86 -7.20
N LYS A 157 -5.32 25.33 -8.43
CA LYS A 157 -5.91 24.67 -9.61
C LYS A 157 -5.26 23.31 -9.85
N ILE A 158 -3.95 23.20 -9.75
CA ILE A 158 -3.23 21.92 -9.83
C ILE A 158 -3.72 20.98 -8.75
N ARG A 159 -3.82 21.43 -7.50
CA ARG A 159 -4.36 20.65 -6.39
C ARG A 159 -5.76 20.11 -6.69
N GLU A 160 -6.66 20.93 -7.21
CA GLU A 160 -8.03 20.51 -7.56
C GLU A 160 -8.04 19.38 -8.60
N VAL A 161 -7.16 19.44 -9.60
CA VAL A 161 -7.02 18.34 -10.58
C VAL A 161 -6.55 17.06 -9.89
N MET A 162 -5.52 17.15 -9.02
CA MET A 162 -5.00 15.99 -8.29
C MET A 162 -6.06 15.38 -7.37
N GLU A 163 -6.80 16.19 -6.63
CA GLU A 163 -7.85 15.74 -5.70
C GLU A 163 -9.00 15.01 -6.43
N ARG A 164 -9.27 15.36 -7.69
CA ARG A 164 -10.34 14.78 -8.52
C ARG A 164 -9.90 13.64 -9.42
N ALA A 165 -8.60 13.36 -9.52
CA ALA A 165 -8.04 12.38 -10.45
C ALA A 165 -8.64 10.98 -10.28
N VAL A 166 -9.08 10.62 -9.08
CA VAL A 166 -9.80 9.38 -8.81
C VAL A 166 -10.99 9.67 -7.89
N GLY A 167 -12.18 9.29 -8.34
CA GLY A 167 -13.40 9.35 -7.53
C GLY A 167 -13.36 8.31 -6.42
N LEU A 168 -13.31 8.77 -5.17
CA LEU A 168 -13.40 7.95 -3.97
C LEU A 168 -14.63 8.37 -3.16
N GLU A 169 -15.18 7.47 -2.35
CA GLU A 169 -16.25 7.80 -1.40
C GLU A 169 -15.77 8.75 -0.29
N VAL A 170 -14.47 8.68 0.02
CA VAL A 170 -13.81 9.59 0.97
C VAL A 170 -13.06 10.65 0.16
N PRO A 171 -13.16 11.94 0.53
CA PRO A 171 -12.44 13.01 -0.17
C PRO A 171 -10.94 12.77 -0.16
N ASN A 172 -10.31 12.83 -1.35
CA ASN A 172 -8.88 12.92 -1.47
C ASN A 172 -8.45 14.36 -1.22
N LYS A 173 -7.43 14.58 -0.41
CA LYS A 173 -6.90 15.90 -0.06
C LYS A 173 -5.42 15.97 -0.36
N CYS A 174 -5.01 17.09 -0.95
CA CYS A 174 -3.61 17.39 -1.20
C CYS A 174 -3.22 18.68 -0.48
N ASP A 175 -2.08 18.65 0.17
CA ASP A 175 -1.45 19.83 0.75
C ASP A 175 -0.62 20.55 -0.34
N ILE A 176 -0.35 21.82 -0.16
CA ILE A 176 0.47 22.61 -1.08
C ILE A 176 1.67 23.13 -0.31
N ASP A 177 2.85 22.80 -0.78
CA ASP A 177 4.10 23.45 -0.40
C ASP A 177 4.53 24.39 -1.54
N LEU A 178 4.77 25.65 -1.24
CA LEU A 178 5.14 26.67 -2.22
C LEU A 178 6.45 27.35 -1.84
N GLY A 179 7.33 27.56 -2.82
CA GLY A 179 8.62 28.22 -2.62
C GLY A 179 9.36 28.47 -3.92
N PRO A 180 10.47 29.20 -3.88
CA PRO A 180 11.30 29.47 -5.05
C PRO A 180 12.01 28.23 -5.59
N SER A 181 12.17 27.20 -4.75
CA SER A 181 12.72 25.90 -5.10
C SER A 181 12.09 24.81 -4.26
N TRP A 182 12.25 23.55 -4.65
CA TRP A 182 11.73 22.39 -3.91
C TRP A 182 12.28 22.30 -2.47
N GLY A 183 13.55 22.68 -2.28
CA GLY A 183 14.17 22.66 -0.94
C GLY A 183 13.76 23.82 -0.03
N GLU A 184 13.11 24.85 -0.57
CA GLU A 184 12.65 26.03 0.16
C GLU A 184 11.12 26.15 0.18
N ALA A 185 10.42 25.12 -0.30
CA ALA A 185 8.97 25.07 -0.27
C ALA A 185 8.47 24.88 1.17
N VAL A 186 7.42 25.62 1.52
CA VAL A 186 6.74 25.58 2.82
C VAL A 186 5.24 25.45 2.63
N GLU A 187 4.58 24.80 3.56
CA GLU A 187 3.12 24.60 3.56
C GLU A 187 2.38 25.96 3.58
N VAL A 188 1.33 26.09 2.76
CA VAL A 188 0.54 27.32 2.58
C VAL A 188 -0.97 27.09 2.66
#